data_4d9484469e94e09d743ff9d736586c0a
#
_entry.id   4d9484469e94e09d743ff9d736586c0a
#
_cell.length_a   1.000
_cell.length_b   1.000
_cell.length_c   1.000
_cell.angle_alpha   90.00
_cell.angle_beta   90.00
_cell.angle_gamma   90.00
#
_symmetry.space_group_name_H-M   'P 1'
#
loop_
_entity.id
_entity.type
_entity.pdbx_description
1 polymer ?
#
loop_
_entity_poly.entity_id
_entity_poly.type
_entity_poly.pdbx_seq_one_letter_code
_entity_poly.pdbx_strand_id
1 'polypeptide(L)'
;MSTLTESLKLVKPDPTDNVSVQIFNQNFDTIDAEIKALKTDYIIAQGTQDIWSYRRWASGLGECWIEAYNVSNISFTSAWSGVNLYTAYIASPGNYPFTFKNAPIVIPTWSSSSTYSCPIWAKPNGSLTQCPQFQLLDPKKGTQSNAVIGVYVKGTWK
;
A
#
# COMPACT_ATOMS: atom_id res chain seq x y z
N MET A 1 44.19 26.03 -3.09
CA MET A 1 43.36 25.74 -4.29
C MET A 1 42.11 25.02 -3.80
N SER A 2 40.95 25.60 -4.02
CA SER A 2 39.68 25.02 -3.59
C SER A 2 39.41 23.64 -4.25
N THR A 3 38.81 22.72 -3.53
CA THR A 3 38.45 21.40 -4.03
C THR A 3 36.92 21.24 -4.04
N LEU A 4 36.42 20.16 -4.62
CA LEU A 4 35.01 19.84 -4.63
C LEU A 4 34.69 18.64 -3.73
N THR A 5 33.51 18.62 -3.14
CA THR A 5 32.99 17.41 -2.47
C THR A 5 32.69 16.32 -3.52
N GLU A 6 32.84 15.05 -3.14
CA GLU A 6 32.65 13.93 -4.10
C GLU A 6 31.22 13.83 -4.61
N SER A 7 30.22 13.90 -3.73
CA SER A 7 28.80 13.67 -4.07
C SER A 7 28.14 14.89 -4.72
N LEU A 8 28.07 16.00 -3.99
CA LEU A 8 27.30 17.16 -4.42
C LEU A 8 28.14 18.19 -5.18
N LYS A 9 29.44 17.94 -5.37
CA LYS A 9 30.37 18.87 -6.04
C LYS A 9 30.40 20.28 -5.43
N LEU A 10 30.14 20.37 -4.12
CA LEU A 10 30.18 21.63 -3.39
C LEU A 10 31.64 22.13 -3.30
N VAL A 11 31.80 23.43 -3.42
CA VAL A 11 33.15 24.03 -3.29
C VAL A 11 33.60 23.97 -1.84
N LYS A 12 34.76 23.36 -1.61
CA LYS A 12 35.50 23.40 -0.34
C LYS A 12 36.55 24.50 -0.46
N PRO A 13 36.41 25.64 0.24
CA PRO A 13 37.45 26.66 0.26
C PRO A 13 38.76 26.10 0.84
N ASP A 14 39.88 26.51 0.28
CA ASP A 14 41.20 26.29 0.93
C ASP A 14 41.29 27.20 2.18
N PRO A 15 41.97 26.79 3.25
CA PRO A 15 42.16 27.64 4.43
C PRO A 15 42.77 29.02 4.15
N THR A 16 43.43 29.17 3.02
CA THR A 16 44.07 30.43 2.58
C THR A 16 43.16 31.23 1.62
N ASP A 17 42.01 30.69 1.19
CA ASP A 17 41.08 31.38 0.31
C ASP A 17 40.29 32.45 1.09
N ASN A 18 40.07 33.60 0.48
CA ASN A 18 39.05 34.53 0.96
C ASN A 18 37.68 33.92 0.77
N VAL A 19 36.99 33.65 1.84
CA VAL A 19 35.65 33.02 1.80
C VAL A 19 34.65 34.00 1.18
N SER A 20 34.14 33.66 0.01
CA SER A 20 33.12 34.43 -0.68
C SER A 20 31.70 33.98 -0.23
N VAL A 21 30.87 34.96 0.17
CA VAL A 21 29.45 34.73 0.47
C VAL A 21 28.75 34.09 -0.73
N GLN A 22 29.13 34.39 -1.95
CA GLN A 22 28.58 33.79 -3.15
C GLN A 22 28.82 32.28 -3.22
N ILE A 23 30.00 31.81 -2.85
CA ILE A 23 30.32 30.37 -2.84
C ILE A 23 29.46 29.65 -1.80
N PHE A 24 29.23 30.22 -0.63
CA PHE A 24 28.32 29.66 0.38
C PHE A 24 26.89 29.57 -0.13
N ASN A 25 26.37 30.66 -0.70
CA ASN A 25 25.01 30.66 -1.23
C ASN A 25 24.84 29.61 -2.35
N GLN A 26 25.78 29.49 -3.28
CA GLN A 26 25.76 28.46 -4.32
C GLN A 26 25.76 27.04 -3.75
N ASN A 27 26.56 26.80 -2.71
CA ASN A 27 26.56 25.51 -2.04
C ASN A 27 25.22 25.22 -1.36
N PHE A 28 24.60 26.20 -0.69
CA PHE A 28 23.28 26.05 -0.09
C PHE A 28 22.18 25.82 -1.13
N ASP A 29 22.20 26.56 -2.24
CA ASP A 29 21.25 26.36 -3.34
C ASP A 29 21.38 24.96 -3.94
N THR A 30 22.59 24.45 -4.09
CA THR A 30 22.85 23.09 -4.57
C THR A 30 22.31 22.05 -3.58
N ILE A 31 22.57 22.21 -2.29
CA ILE A 31 22.06 21.32 -1.24
C ILE A 31 20.52 21.33 -1.24
N ASP A 32 19.89 22.50 -1.32
CA ASP A 32 18.43 22.62 -1.31
C ASP A 32 17.80 21.94 -2.55
N ALA A 33 18.42 22.11 -3.73
CA ALA A 33 17.97 21.45 -4.95
C ALA A 33 18.07 19.92 -4.85
N GLU A 34 19.16 19.39 -4.33
CA GLU A 34 19.35 17.94 -4.15
C GLU A 34 18.40 17.37 -3.07
N ILE A 35 18.18 18.10 -1.97
CA ILE A 35 17.20 17.73 -0.95
C ILE A 35 15.78 17.70 -1.55
N LYS A 36 15.43 18.67 -2.38
CA LYS A 36 14.14 18.68 -3.10
C LYS A 36 14.02 17.49 -4.04
N ALA A 37 15.07 17.15 -4.78
CA ALA A 37 15.09 15.98 -5.67
C ALA A 37 14.93 14.66 -4.89
N LEU A 38 15.57 14.51 -3.74
CA LEU A 38 15.42 13.35 -2.86
C LEU A 38 14.04 13.24 -2.20
N LYS A 39 13.35 14.37 -2.00
CA LYS A 39 12.04 14.43 -1.35
C LYS A 39 10.85 14.27 -2.30
N THR A 40 11.07 13.87 -3.56
CA THR A 40 9.99 13.80 -4.55
C THR A 40 8.88 12.82 -4.17
N ASP A 41 9.18 11.77 -3.40
CA ASP A 41 8.15 10.87 -2.88
C ASP A 41 8.55 10.23 -1.54
N TYR A 42 8.50 10.99 -0.47
CA TYR A 42 8.77 10.48 0.88
C TYR A 42 7.48 10.10 1.61
N ILE A 43 7.59 9.19 2.57
CA ILE A 43 6.48 8.80 3.43
C ILE A 43 6.15 9.95 4.38
N ILE A 44 4.93 10.49 4.28
CA ILE A 44 4.43 11.57 5.15
C ILE A 44 3.65 11.06 6.35
N ALA A 45 3.11 9.85 6.26
CA ALA A 45 2.42 9.19 7.37
C ALA A 45 2.47 7.68 7.18
N GLN A 46 2.70 6.96 8.26
CA GLN A 46 2.59 5.50 8.33
C GLN A 46 2.19 5.07 9.73
N GLY A 47 1.59 3.91 9.83
CA GLY A 47 1.15 3.38 11.13
C GLY A 47 0.18 2.23 10.98
N THR A 48 -0.52 1.96 12.08
CA THR A 48 -1.61 0.99 12.16
C THR A 48 -2.87 1.68 12.66
N GLN A 49 -4.01 1.30 12.10
CA GLN A 49 -5.33 1.71 12.57
C GLN A 49 -6.26 0.51 12.48
N ASP A 50 -6.82 0.11 13.61
CA ASP A 50 -7.58 -1.14 13.76
C ASP A 50 -6.76 -2.34 13.28
N ILE A 51 -7.22 -3.02 12.23
CA ILE A 51 -6.56 -4.18 11.63
C ILE A 51 -5.66 -3.82 10.44
N TRP A 52 -5.60 -2.54 10.07
CA TRP A 52 -4.88 -2.05 8.90
C TRP A 52 -3.52 -1.51 9.27
N SER A 53 -2.48 -1.90 8.53
CA SER A 53 -1.24 -1.16 8.41
C SER A 53 -1.32 -0.24 7.19
N TYR A 54 -0.70 0.94 7.23
CA TYR A 54 -0.77 1.88 6.11
C TYR A 54 0.47 2.74 5.93
N ARG A 55 0.61 3.27 4.71
CA ARG A 55 1.57 4.32 4.34
C ARG A 55 0.92 5.32 3.39
N ARG A 56 1.31 6.58 3.53
CA ARG A 56 0.95 7.66 2.61
C ARG A 56 2.19 8.42 2.20
N TRP A 57 2.31 8.68 0.91
CA TRP A 57 3.45 9.40 0.32
C TRP A 57 3.10 10.84 -0.05
N ALA A 58 4.14 11.67 -0.14
CA ALA A 58 4.02 13.08 -0.55
C ALA A 58 3.44 13.25 -1.96
N SER A 59 3.69 12.32 -2.87
CA SER A 59 3.10 12.27 -4.22
C SER A 59 1.58 12.11 -4.24
N GLY A 60 0.97 11.70 -3.13
CA GLY A 60 -0.45 11.37 -3.07
C GLY A 60 -0.74 9.88 -3.24
N LEU A 61 0.29 9.05 -3.40
CA LEU A 61 0.13 7.61 -3.32
C LEU A 61 -0.21 7.21 -1.89
N GLY A 62 -1.12 6.24 -1.75
CA GLY A 62 -1.44 5.62 -0.47
C GLY A 62 -1.60 4.12 -0.61
N GLU A 63 -1.15 3.39 0.38
CA GLU A 63 -1.39 1.97 0.49
C GLU A 63 -1.80 1.59 1.90
N CYS A 64 -2.59 0.53 2.01
CA CYS A 64 -2.87 -0.12 3.28
C CYS A 64 -3.01 -1.62 3.08
N TRP A 65 -2.75 -2.38 4.15
CA TRP A 65 -2.79 -3.83 4.06
C TRP A 65 -3.19 -4.46 5.38
N ILE A 66 -3.73 -5.67 5.27
CA ILE A 66 -3.97 -6.59 6.38
C ILE A 66 -3.16 -7.83 6.09
N GLU A 67 -2.31 -8.24 7.01
CA GLU A 67 -1.49 -9.45 6.85
C GLU A 67 -2.30 -10.72 7.08
N ALA A 68 -3.19 -10.69 8.08
CA ALA A 68 -3.98 -11.84 8.49
C ALA A 68 -5.39 -11.44 8.94
N TYR A 69 -6.35 -11.53 8.04
CA TYR A 69 -7.78 -11.42 8.36
C TYR A 69 -8.34 -12.83 8.54
N ASN A 70 -8.63 -13.20 9.78
CA ASN A 70 -9.16 -14.51 10.11
C ASN A 70 -10.66 -14.57 9.84
N VAL A 71 -11.07 -15.55 9.05
CA VAL A 71 -12.47 -15.79 8.70
C VAL A 71 -12.83 -17.23 9.05
N SER A 72 -13.97 -17.42 9.68
CA SER A 72 -14.47 -18.74 10.04
C SER A 72 -15.80 -19.05 9.35
N ASN A 73 -16.12 -20.35 9.24
CA ASN A 73 -17.41 -20.83 8.74
C ASN A 73 -17.79 -20.32 7.34
N ILE A 74 -16.84 -20.36 6.41
CA ILE A 74 -17.09 -19.95 5.02
C ILE A 74 -17.95 -21.01 4.35
N SER A 75 -19.18 -20.64 3.96
CA SER A 75 -20.16 -21.54 3.40
C SER A 75 -20.29 -21.40 1.89
N PHE A 76 -19.91 -22.44 1.17
CA PHE A 76 -20.02 -22.57 -0.29
C PHE A 76 -21.34 -23.28 -0.63
N THR A 77 -22.42 -22.53 -0.72
CA THR A 77 -23.77 -23.08 -0.88
C THR A 77 -24.42 -22.74 -2.22
N SER A 78 -24.08 -21.61 -2.80
CA SER A 78 -24.72 -21.12 -4.03
C SER A 78 -23.94 -21.59 -5.25
N ALA A 79 -24.57 -22.38 -6.13
CA ALA A 79 -23.99 -22.76 -7.40
C ALA A 79 -23.80 -21.53 -8.30
N TRP A 80 -22.64 -21.41 -8.95
CA TRP A 80 -22.37 -20.33 -9.88
C TRP A 80 -22.80 -20.75 -11.29
N SER A 81 -23.87 -20.11 -11.79
CA SER A 81 -24.28 -20.15 -13.20
C SER A 81 -24.35 -21.53 -13.84
N GLY A 82 -24.86 -22.54 -13.12
CA GLY A 82 -25.11 -23.88 -13.68
C GLY A 82 -23.85 -24.76 -13.86
N VAL A 83 -22.69 -24.29 -13.43
CA VAL A 83 -21.47 -25.10 -13.36
C VAL A 83 -21.26 -25.61 -11.93
N ASN A 84 -20.54 -26.74 -11.77
CA ASN A 84 -20.23 -27.30 -10.45
C ASN A 84 -19.16 -26.45 -9.71
N LEU A 85 -19.44 -25.15 -9.57
CA LEU A 85 -18.68 -24.21 -8.78
C LEU A 85 -19.60 -23.55 -7.78
N TYR A 86 -19.17 -23.49 -6.55
CA TYR A 86 -19.93 -22.89 -5.46
C TYR A 86 -19.28 -21.60 -4.99
N THR A 87 -20.11 -20.59 -4.74
CA THR A 87 -19.66 -19.29 -4.28
C THR A 87 -19.81 -19.16 -2.77
N ALA A 88 -18.86 -18.45 -2.19
CA ALA A 88 -18.99 -17.91 -0.85
C ALA A 88 -18.61 -16.43 -0.84
N TYR A 89 -19.12 -15.71 0.13
CA TYR A 89 -18.81 -14.30 0.34
C TYR A 89 -18.23 -14.11 1.73
N ILE A 90 -17.18 -13.31 1.78
CA ILE A 90 -16.58 -12.86 3.01
C ILE A 90 -16.94 -11.40 3.21
N ALA A 91 -17.36 -11.05 4.41
CA ALA A 91 -17.69 -9.69 4.77
C ALA A 91 -16.49 -8.76 4.59
N SER A 92 -16.78 -7.50 4.30
CA SER A 92 -15.77 -6.45 4.27
C SER A 92 -15.01 -6.42 5.61
N PRO A 93 -13.67 -6.30 5.59
CA PRO A 93 -12.90 -6.09 6.82
C PRO A 93 -13.08 -4.68 7.44
N GLY A 94 -13.92 -3.84 6.86
CA GLY A 94 -14.24 -2.53 7.39
C GLY A 94 -13.68 -1.37 6.58
N ASN A 95 -13.56 -0.23 7.24
CA ASN A 95 -13.09 0.99 6.61
C ASN A 95 -11.57 0.99 6.43
N TYR A 96 -11.12 1.68 5.38
CA TYR A 96 -9.71 1.98 5.19
C TYR A 96 -9.21 2.97 6.26
N PRO A 97 -7.92 2.97 6.60
CA PRO A 97 -7.36 3.91 7.57
C PRO A 97 -7.33 5.36 7.09
N PHE A 98 -7.63 5.61 5.82
CA PHE A 98 -7.77 6.93 5.21
C PHE A 98 -8.68 6.86 3.98
N THR A 99 -9.21 8.02 3.57
CA THR A 99 -10.04 8.13 2.37
C THR A 99 -9.16 8.20 1.12
N PHE A 100 -9.47 7.39 0.11
CA PHE A 100 -8.87 7.48 -1.22
C PHE A 100 -9.59 8.55 -2.06
N LYS A 101 -8.86 9.18 -2.99
CA LYS A 101 -9.41 10.15 -3.95
C LYS A 101 -10.20 9.46 -5.08
N ASN A 102 -9.71 8.31 -5.51
CA ASN A 102 -10.34 7.45 -6.51
C ASN A 102 -10.45 6.03 -5.94
N ALA A 103 -11.34 5.21 -6.50
CA ALA A 103 -11.48 3.82 -6.08
C ALA A 103 -10.11 3.10 -6.17
N PRO A 104 -9.63 2.55 -5.05
CA PRO A 104 -8.31 1.92 -5.02
C PRO A 104 -8.34 0.54 -5.67
N ILE A 105 -7.17 0.05 -6.03
CA ILE A 105 -6.97 -1.35 -6.39
C ILE A 105 -6.94 -2.16 -5.10
N VAL A 106 -7.72 -3.23 -5.02
CA VAL A 106 -7.80 -4.14 -3.88
C VAL A 106 -7.39 -5.54 -4.33
N ILE A 107 -6.36 -6.08 -3.73
CA ILE A 107 -5.80 -7.40 -4.04
C ILE A 107 -5.92 -8.28 -2.79
N PRO A 108 -6.92 -9.16 -2.73
CA PRO A 108 -6.99 -10.17 -1.69
C PRO A 108 -6.08 -11.36 -2.03
N THR A 109 -5.51 -11.96 -1.00
CA THR A 109 -4.77 -13.21 -1.09
C THR A 109 -5.41 -14.23 -0.15
N TRP A 110 -5.50 -15.47 -0.60
CA TRP A 110 -6.04 -16.57 0.19
C TRP A 110 -4.92 -17.40 0.78
N SER A 111 -4.98 -17.60 2.08
CA SER A 111 -4.15 -18.57 2.78
C SER A 111 -5.05 -19.42 3.67
N SER A 112 -5.17 -20.69 3.37
CA SER A 112 -5.96 -21.62 4.18
C SER A 112 -5.02 -22.61 4.87
N SER A 113 -5.35 -22.97 6.10
CA SER A 113 -4.74 -24.09 6.80
C SER A 113 -5.21 -25.46 6.28
N SER A 114 -6.22 -25.49 5.41
CA SER A 114 -6.71 -26.70 4.73
C SER A 114 -6.02 -26.88 3.39
N THR A 115 -6.04 -28.11 2.87
CA THR A 115 -5.42 -28.53 1.59
C THR A 115 -5.98 -27.86 0.33
N TYR A 116 -6.90 -26.91 0.46
CA TYR A 116 -7.55 -26.25 -0.65
C TYR A 116 -7.13 -24.79 -0.75
N SER A 117 -6.74 -24.36 -1.95
CA SER A 117 -6.63 -22.96 -2.32
C SER A 117 -7.86 -22.58 -3.13
N CYS A 118 -8.61 -21.56 -2.67
CA CYS A 118 -9.75 -21.04 -3.40
C CYS A 118 -9.34 -19.77 -4.17
N PRO A 119 -9.75 -19.64 -5.43
CA PRO A 119 -9.71 -18.34 -6.09
C PRO A 119 -10.50 -17.30 -5.29
N ILE A 120 -9.91 -16.15 -5.06
CA ILE A 120 -10.49 -15.05 -4.32
C ILE A 120 -10.34 -13.74 -5.10
N TRP A 121 -11.36 -12.90 -5.10
CA TRP A 121 -11.31 -11.55 -5.65
C TRP A 121 -12.16 -10.58 -4.85
N ALA A 122 -11.80 -9.31 -4.95
CA ALA A 122 -12.57 -8.23 -4.38
C ALA A 122 -13.84 -7.98 -5.22
N LYS A 123 -15.00 -7.92 -4.57
CA LYS A 123 -16.25 -7.52 -5.23
C LYS A 123 -16.24 -6.00 -5.43
N PRO A 124 -16.32 -5.50 -6.68
CA PRO A 124 -16.28 -4.06 -6.91
C PRO A 124 -17.38 -3.34 -6.13
N ASN A 125 -17.04 -2.32 -5.36
CA ASN A 125 -17.99 -1.47 -4.65
C ASN A 125 -17.81 0.02 -4.92
N GLY A 126 -16.74 0.42 -5.61
CA GLY A 126 -16.42 1.82 -5.92
C GLY A 126 -16.17 2.70 -4.69
N SER A 127 -16.12 2.12 -3.49
CA SER A 127 -15.99 2.88 -2.26
C SER A 127 -14.58 3.46 -2.11
N LEU A 128 -14.52 4.70 -1.66
CA LEU A 128 -13.29 5.43 -1.37
C LEU A 128 -12.84 5.26 0.08
N THR A 129 -13.73 4.76 0.94
CA THR A 129 -13.54 4.67 2.39
C THR A 129 -13.64 3.27 2.94
N GLN A 130 -14.26 2.34 2.20
CA GLN A 130 -14.55 1.01 2.70
C GLN A 130 -14.02 -0.09 1.79
N CYS A 131 -13.35 -1.07 2.38
CA CYS A 131 -12.91 -2.26 1.69
C CYS A 131 -14.12 -3.07 1.16
N PRO A 132 -14.07 -3.61 -0.05
CA PRO A 132 -15.14 -4.44 -0.57
C PRO A 132 -15.28 -5.76 0.18
N GLN A 133 -16.40 -6.43 -0.04
CA GLN A 133 -16.53 -7.86 0.25
C GLN A 133 -15.65 -8.67 -0.69
N PHE A 134 -15.27 -9.86 -0.26
CA PHE A 134 -14.54 -10.80 -1.11
C PHE A 134 -15.45 -11.93 -1.55
N GLN A 135 -15.27 -12.36 -2.78
CA GLN A 135 -15.96 -13.51 -3.35
C GLN A 135 -14.96 -14.64 -3.58
N LEU A 136 -15.36 -15.85 -3.26
CA LEU A 136 -14.57 -17.06 -3.42
C LEU A 136 -15.32 -18.08 -4.27
N LEU A 137 -14.57 -18.96 -4.92
CA LEU A 137 -15.10 -20.10 -5.64
C LEU A 137 -14.45 -21.40 -5.14
N ASP A 138 -15.29 -22.45 -5.01
CA ASP A 138 -14.85 -23.80 -4.70
C ASP A 138 -15.62 -24.78 -5.58
N PRO A 139 -14.98 -25.80 -6.20
CA PRO A 139 -15.68 -26.84 -6.91
C PRO A 139 -16.50 -27.76 -5.99
N LYS A 140 -16.25 -27.70 -4.69
CA LYS A 140 -16.93 -28.52 -3.70
C LYS A 140 -17.91 -27.70 -2.86
N LYS A 141 -19.17 -28.14 -2.84
CA LYS A 141 -20.17 -27.63 -1.92
C LYS A 141 -19.81 -28.02 -0.49
N GLY A 142 -19.88 -27.07 0.45
CA GLY A 142 -19.61 -27.34 1.85
C GLY A 142 -19.24 -26.11 2.65
N THR A 143 -18.78 -26.32 3.86
CA THR A 143 -18.31 -25.25 4.74
C THR A 143 -16.82 -25.46 5.06
N GLN A 144 -16.03 -24.42 4.92
CA GLN A 144 -14.65 -24.39 5.39
C GLN A 144 -14.61 -23.72 6.76
N SER A 145 -13.92 -24.37 7.70
CA SER A 145 -13.94 -23.94 9.10
C SER A 145 -13.15 -22.66 9.33
N ASN A 146 -11.98 -22.53 8.75
CA ASN A 146 -11.09 -21.38 8.97
C ASN A 146 -10.32 -21.01 7.70
N ALA A 147 -10.14 -19.71 7.49
CA ALA A 147 -9.28 -19.16 6.47
C ALA A 147 -8.57 -17.91 6.98
N VAL A 148 -7.42 -17.65 6.41
CA VAL A 148 -6.69 -16.40 6.60
C VAL A 148 -6.61 -15.70 5.25
N ILE A 149 -6.96 -14.42 5.22
CA ILE A 149 -6.92 -13.60 4.02
C ILE A 149 -5.95 -12.46 4.27
N GLY A 150 -4.98 -12.30 3.38
CA GLY A 150 -4.23 -11.07 3.24
C GLY A 150 -4.98 -10.11 2.32
N VAL A 151 -4.90 -8.82 2.60
CA VAL A 151 -5.50 -7.77 1.75
C VAL A 151 -4.47 -6.69 1.51
N TYR A 152 -4.22 -6.37 0.25
CA TYR A 152 -3.40 -5.23 -0.12
C TYR A 152 -4.21 -4.23 -0.94
N VAL A 153 -4.13 -2.97 -0.59
CA VAL A 153 -4.89 -1.87 -1.19
C VAL A 153 -3.93 -0.75 -1.59
N LYS A 154 -4.07 -0.28 -2.82
CA LYS A 154 -3.24 0.82 -3.34
C LYS A 154 -4.07 1.78 -4.16
N GLY A 155 -3.84 3.07 -3.97
CA GLY A 155 -4.53 4.13 -4.71
C GLY A 155 -3.96 5.52 -4.42
N THR A 156 -4.66 6.54 -4.90
CA THR A 156 -4.34 7.95 -4.59
C THR A 156 -5.23 8.44 -3.46
N TRP A 157 -4.65 9.18 -2.50
CA TRP A 157 -5.38 9.69 -1.33
C TRP A 157 -5.54 11.23 -1.35
N LYS A 158 -4.85 11.96 -2.24
CA LYS A 158 -4.99 13.42 -2.44
C LYS A 158 -4.97 13.80 -3.93
#